data_1b308fc3f20bb7dbb2cb9be8abc25fba
#
_entry.id   1b308fc3f20bb7dbb2cb9be8abc25fba
#
_cell.length_a   1.000
_cell.length_b   1.000
_cell.length_c   1.000
_cell.angle_alpha   90.00
_cell.angle_beta   90.00
_cell.angle_gamma   90.00
#
_symmetry.space_group_name_H-M   'P 1'
#
loop_
_entity.id
_entity.type
_entity.pdbx_description
1 polymer ?
#
loop_
_entity_poly.entity_id
_entity_poly.type
_entity_poly.pdbx_seq_one_letter_code
_entity_poly.pdbx_strand_id
1 'polypeptide(L)'
;MVEPIDSLREEALQALEAVEDAAALETWRIAYLGRKGQVSALMDLISNLPREERPAFGQAANALKRTLEAAFEKRQEALARQELAVALAAGALDVTLPGRPTGPGHLHITTQTLRKIIAIFAEMGFQVYESPDVETDEMNFGLLNMPPHHPARDMWDTFWISDDVLLRTHTSPGQIRVMRERCPEPIRVILPGKCYRYEQITARSEHQFYQVEGLAVGHGITLSDLIGTATEFARRFYGPERRVRIRGSYFPFTEPSIEVDMDCILCHGAGCRVCKQSGWLEVAGAGMVHPVVLQNGGYDPDEWSGFAFGFGVERPAMVKYSIDDIRLFYGNDLRFLRQF
;
A
#
# COMPACT_ATOMS: atom_id res chain seq x y z
N MET A 1 1.07 -78.82 -17.06
CA MET A 1 0.25 -77.75 -17.66
C MET A 1 0.38 -76.38 -16.98
N VAL A 2 1.22 -76.24 -15.94
CA VAL A 2 1.55 -74.93 -15.33
C VAL A 2 2.82 -74.32 -15.96
N GLU A 3 3.65 -75.13 -16.65
CA GLU A 3 4.89 -74.69 -17.31
C GLU A 3 4.76 -73.41 -18.19
N PRO A 4 3.72 -73.27 -19.05
CA PRO A 4 3.62 -72.06 -19.86
C PRO A 4 3.36 -70.80 -19.06
N ILE A 5 2.66 -70.88 -17.91
CA ILE A 5 2.34 -69.77 -17.02
C ILE A 5 3.60 -69.35 -16.25
N ASP A 6 4.37 -70.29 -15.77
CA ASP A 6 5.60 -70.01 -15.00
C ASP A 6 6.69 -69.45 -15.89
N SER A 7 6.85 -69.98 -17.14
CA SER A 7 7.77 -69.45 -18.13
C SER A 7 7.44 -68.01 -18.51
N LEU A 8 6.15 -67.70 -18.76
CA LEU A 8 5.72 -66.34 -19.10
C LEU A 8 5.93 -65.37 -17.90
N ARG A 9 5.74 -65.86 -16.65
CA ARG A 9 5.99 -65.06 -15.45
C ARG A 9 7.46 -64.66 -15.37
N GLU A 10 8.37 -65.62 -15.52
CA GLU A 10 9.81 -65.34 -15.46
C GLU A 10 10.26 -64.41 -16.56
N GLU A 11 9.85 -64.67 -17.82
CA GLU A 11 10.14 -63.81 -18.94
C GLU A 11 9.64 -62.36 -18.76
N ALA A 12 8.38 -62.19 -18.32
CA ALA A 12 7.77 -60.89 -18.11
C ALA A 12 8.47 -60.11 -16.98
N LEU A 13 8.79 -60.78 -15.85
CA LEU A 13 9.48 -60.12 -14.74
C LEU A 13 10.91 -59.74 -15.12
N GLN A 14 11.64 -60.62 -15.83
CA GLN A 14 12.98 -60.30 -16.29
C GLN A 14 12.97 -59.13 -17.31
N ALA A 15 12.01 -59.10 -18.24
CA ALA A 15 11.83 -57.99 -19.14
C ALA A 15 11.45 -56.69 -18.40
N LEU A 16 10.69 -56.75 -17.29
CA LEU A 16 10.33 -55.60 -16.52
C LEU A 16 11.54 -55.00 -15.75
N GLU A 17 12.42 -55.84 -15.26
CA GLU A 17 13.67 -55.40 -14.62
C GLU A 17 14.59 -54.62 -15.55
N ALA A 18 14.59 -54.97 -16.82
CA ALA A 18 15.39 -54.28 -17.86
C ALA A 18 14.79 -52.94 -18.34
N VAL A 19 13.59 -52.55 -17.87
CA VAL A 19 12.94 -51.29 -18.25
C VAL A 19 13.62 -50.11 -17.57
N GLU A 20 14.16 -49.17 -18.34
CA GLU A 20 14.91 -48.04 -17.79
C GLU A 20 14.12 -46.71 -17.79
N ASP A 21 13.03 -46.58 -18.56
CA ASP A 21 12.25 -45.36 -18.71
C ASP A 21 10.73 -45.63 -18.79
N ALA A 22 9.95 -44.56 -18.69
CA ALA A 22 8.49 -44.60 -18.72
C ALA A 22 7.92 -45.08 -20.07
N ALA A 23 8.60 -44.81 -21.21
CA ALA A 23 8.16 -45.24 -22.54
C ALA A 23 8.35 -46.76 -22.70
N ALA A 24 9.50 -47.27 -22.27
CA ALA A 24 9.75 -48.70 -22.25
C ALA A 24 8.81 -49.45 -21.30
N LEU A 25 8.47 -48.83 -20.14
CA LEU A 25 7.50 -49.37 -19.21
C LEU A 25 6.10 -49.51 -19.80
N GLU A 26 5.65 -48.49 -20.52
CA GLU A 26 4.35 -48.52 -21.24
C GLU A 26 4.37 -49.56 -22.37
N THR A 27 5.48 -49.70 -23.08
CA THR A 27 5.64 -50.74 -24.10
C THR A 27 5.52 -52.12 -23.49
N TRP A 28 6.18 -52.36 -22.35
CA TRP A 28 6.08 -53.59 -21.57
C TRP A 28 4.64 -53.84 -21.14
N ARG A 29 3.94 -52.82 -20.60
CA ARG A 29 2.53 -52.93 -20.20
C ARG A 29 1.62 -53.38 -21.32
N ILE A 30 1.81 -52.83 -22.52
CA ILE A 30 1.03 -53.18 -23.71
C ILE A 30 1.32 -54.62 -24.11
N ALA A 31 2.60 -55.03 -24.14
CA ALA A 31 3.01 -56.34 -24.55
C ALA A 31 2.49 -57.47 -23.64
N TYR A 32 2.51 -57.28 -22.32
CA TYR A 32 2.11 -58.30 -21.38
C TYR A 32 0.71 -58.16 -20.82
N LEU A 33 0.29 -56.93 -20.45
CA LEU A 33 -0.99 -56.69 -19.77
C LEU A 33 -2.05 -56.04 -20.69
N GLY A 34 -1.68 -55.66 -21.90
CA GLY A 34 -2.61 -55.05 -22.86
C GLY A 34 -3.75 -55.97 -23.28
N ARG A 35 -4.79 -55.44 -23.94
CA ARG A 35 -5.94 -56.22 -24.43
C ARG A 35 -5.57 -57.34 -25.39
N LYS A 36 -4.48 -57.22 -26.15
CA LYS A 36 -3.88 -58.23 -27.03
C LYS A 36 -2.54 -58.71 -26.49
N GLY A 37 -2.26 -58.48 -25.22
CA GLY A 37 -1.01 -58.83 -24.58
C GLY A 37 -0.92 -60.35 -24.27
N GLN A 38 0.27 -60.80 -23.92
CA GLN A 38 0.56 -62.22 -23.71
C GLN A 38 -0.32 -62.85 -22.63
N VAL A 39 -0.66 -62.12 -21.53
CA VAL A 39 -1.56 -62.58 -20.48
C VAL A 39 -3.00 -62.77 -21.00
N SER A 40 -3.48 -61.87 -21.88
CA SER A 40 -4.80 -62.01 -22.51
C SER A 40 -4.84 -63.21 -23.48
N ALA A 41 -3.79 -63.39 -24.31
CA ALA A 41 -3.66 -64.53 -25.20
C ALA A 41 -3.61 -65.88 -24.41
N LEU A 42 -2.97 -65.86 -23.25
CA LEU A 42 -2.97 -67.07 -22.35
C LEU A 42 -4.33 -67.37 -21.79
N MET A 43 -5.13 -66.34 -21.46
CA MET A 43 -6.52 -66.52 -21.00
C MET A 43 -7.45 -67.04 -22.11
N ASP A 44 -7.22 -66.69 -23.36
CA ASP A 44 -8.04 -67.19 -24.50
C ASP A 44 -7.81 -68.67 -24.74
N LEU A 45 -6.68 -69.24 -24.32
CA LEU A 45 -6.40 -70.67 -24.40
C LEU A 45 -7.25 -71.52 -23.45
N ILE A 46 -7.88 -70.93 -22.43
CA ILE A 46 -8.78 -71.62 -21.48
C ILE A 46 -9.93 -72.33 -22.21
N SER A 47 -10.40 -71.74 -23.28
CA SER A 47 -11.51 -72.32 -24.11
C SER A 47 -11.16 -73.65 -24.73
N ASN A 48 -9.87 -73.91 -24.97
CA ASN A 48 -9.33 -75.08 -25.62
C ASN A 48 -8.97 -76.24 -24.65
N LEU A 49 -9.04 -75.96 -23.32
CA LEU A 49 -8.70 -76.95 -22.31
C LEU A 49 -9.89 -77.84 -21.93
N PRO A 50 -9.66 -79.07 -21.44
CA PRO A 50 -10.67 -79.98 -20.84
C PRO A 50 -11.43 -79.27 -19.73
N ARG A 51 -12.74 -79.53 -19.56
CA ARG A 51 -13.57 -78.84 -18.56
C ARG A 51 -13.04 -78.91 -17.12
N GLU A 52 -12.39 -80.00 -16.76
CA GLU A 52 -11.87 -80.24 -15.42
C GLU A 52 -10.65 -79.38 -15.10
N GLU A 53 -9.88 -78.96 -16.08
CA GLU A 53 -8.65 -78.18 -15.93
C GLU A 53 -8.84 -76.68 -16.00
N ARG A 54 -9.94 -76.21 -16.56
CA ARG A 54 -10.28 -74.78 -16.75
C ARG A 54 -10.24 -73.95 -15.49
N PRO A 55 -10.80 -74.43 -14.34
CA PRO A 55 -10.81 -73.63 -13.11
C PRO A 55 -9.39 -73.42 -12.54
N ALA A 56 -8.57 -74.44 -12.53
CA ALA A 56 -7.20 -74.38 -12.02
C ALA A 56 -6.32 -73.48 -12.90
N PHE A 57 -6.41 -73.60 -14.22
CA PHE A 57 -5.70 -72.74 -15.16
C PHE A 57 -6.13 -71.31 -15.09
N GLY A 58 -7.46 -71.02 -14.99
CA GLY A 58 -7.98 -69.70 -14.81
C GLY A 58 -7.55 -69.01 -13.50
N GLN A 59 -7.45 -69.75 -12.40
CA GLN A 59 -6.89 -69.26 -11.16
C GLN A 59 -5.41 -68.89 -11.29
N ALA A 60 -4.60 -69.74 -11.92
CA ALA A 60 -3.20 -69.54 -12.14
C ALA A 60 -2.94 -68.31 -13.09
N ALA A 61 -3.71 -68.19 -14.18
CA ALA A 61 -3.61 -67.03 -15.09
C ALA A 61 -4.00 -65.72 -14.43
N ASN A 62 -5.05 -65.72 -13.58
CA ASN A 62 -5.40 -64.56 -12.78
C ASN A 62 -4.38 -64.21 -11.72
N ALA A 63 -3.77 -65.19 -11.11
CA ALA A 63 -2.66 -64.98 -10.16
C ALA A 63 -1.42 -64.37 -10.85
N LEU A 64 -1.07 -64.89 -12.03
CA LEU A 64 -0.02 -64.28 -12.89
C LEU A 64 -0.32 -62.82 -13.20
N LYS A 65 -1.54 -62.53 -13.68
CA LYS A 65 -1.95 -61.15 -13.99
C LYS A 65 -1.75 -60.23 -12.80
N ARG A 66 -2.25 -60.57 -11.63
CA ARG A 66 -2.08 -59.78 -10.40
C ARG A 66 -0.59 -59.59 -10.01
N THR A 67 0.21 -60.63 -10.17
CA THR A 67 1.66 -60.54 -9.90
C THR A 67 2.34 -59.55 -10.83
N LEU A 68 2.02 -59.60 -12.13
CA LEU A 68 2.58 -58.68 -13.12
C LEU A 68 2.07 -57.24 -12.94
N GLU A 69 0.80 -57.05 -12.58
CA GLU A 69 0.23 -55.74 -12.25
C GLU A 69 0.97 -55.13 -11.04
N ALA A 70 1.12 -55.86 -9.96
CA ALA A 70 1.85 -55.42 -8.76
C ALA A 70 3.31 -55.09 -9.06
N ALA A 71 3.98 -55.93 -9.88
CA ALA A 71 5.36 -55.68 -10.28
C ALA A 71 5.49 -54.43 -11.16
N PHE A 72 4.53 -54.22 -12.09
CA PHE A 72 4.46 -53.01 -12.90
C PHE A 72 4.33 -51.74 -12.06
N GLU A 73 3.36 -51.70 -11.12
CA GLU A 73 3.16 -50.58 -10.22
C GLU A 73 4.42 -50.24 -9.42
N LYS A 74 5.07 -51.28 -8.87
CA LYS A 74 6.32 -51.11 -8.14
C LYS A 74 7.45 -50.53 -9.01
N ARG A 75 7.56 -50.98 -10.27
CA ARG A 75 8.55 -50.44 -11.23
C ARG A 75 8.24 -48.99 -11.63
N GLN A 76 6.98 -48.67 -11.88
CA GLN A 76 6.51 -47.32 -12.16
C GLN A 76 6.85 -46.37 -11.02
N GLU A 77 6.58 -46.73 -9.77
CA GLU A 77 6.96 -45.91 -8.62
C GLU A 77 8.48 -45.73 -8.52
N ALA A 78 9.26 -46.80 -8.79
CA ALA A 78 10.71 -46.70 -8.74
C ALA A 78 11.29 -45.74 -9.79
N LEU A 79 10.79 -45.81 -11.05
CA LEU A 79 11.19 -44.89 -12.12
C LEU A 79 10.78 -43.46 -11.80
N ALA A 80 9.55 -43.23 -11.34
CA ALA A 80 9.10 -41.90 -10.96
C ALA A 80 9.95 -41.29 -9.81
N ARG A 81 10.33 -42.10 -8.82
CA ARG A 81 11.26 -41.66 -7.74
C ARG A 81 12.63 -41.30 -8.30
N GLN A 82 13.13 -42.10 -9.26
CA GLN A 82 14.44 -41.87 -9.87
C GLN A 82 14.42 -40.57 -10.71
N GLU A 83 13.37 -40.33 -11.51
CA GLU A 83 13.21 -39.11 -12.28
C GLU A 83 13.11 -37.88 -11.35
N LEU A 84 12.32 -37.99 -10.27
CA LEU A 84 12.22 -36.94 -9.28
C LEU A 84 13.55 -36.64 -8.59
N ALA A 85 14.33 -37.69 -8.23
CA ALA A 85 15.65 -37.52 -7.61
C ALA A 85 16.63 -36.80 -8.56
N VAL A 86 16.60 -37.13 -9.86
CA VAL A 86 17.43 -36.48 -10.88
C VAL A 86 17.00 -35.03 -11.04
N ALA A 87 15.70 -34.76 -11.12
CA ALA A 87 15.17 -33.41 -11.24
C ALA A 87 15.51 -32.53 -10.02
N LEU A 88 15.39 -33.07 -8.82
CA LEU A 88 15.77 -32.40 -7.57
C LEU A 88 17.27 -32.13 -7.49
N ALA A 89 18.10 -33.08 -7.92
CA ALA A 89 19.57 -32.89 -7.96
C ALA A 89 19.98 -31.84 -8.97
N ALA A 90 19.33 -31.79 -10.16
CA ALA A 90 19.60 -30.80 -11.19
C ALA A 90 19.16 -29.36 -10.76
N GLY A 91 18.11 -29.26 -9.93
CA GLY A 91 17.60 -28.00 -9.41
C GLY A 91 18.13 -27.62 -8.02
N ALA A 92 19.11 -28.34 -7.47
CA ALA A 92 19.64 -28.09 -6.13
C ALA A 92 20.30 -26.71 -6.06
N LEU A 93 19.73 -25.81 -5.24
CA LEU A 93 20.33 -24.53 -4.89
C LEU A 93 21.36 -24.76 -3.76
N ASP A 94 22.56 -24.22 -3.95
CA ASP A 94 23.56 -24.19 -2.90
C ASP A 94 23.13 -23.20 -1.80
N VAL A 95 22.54 -23.73 -0.73
CA VAL A 95 22.06 -22.94 0.40
C VAL A 95 23.20 -22.37 1.27
N THR A 96 24.45 -22.76 1.01
CA THR A 96 25.61 -22.19 1.70
C THR A 96 26.07 -20.88 1.10
N LEU A 97 25.63 -20.55 -0.11
CA LEU A 97 25.90 -19.26 -0.73
C LEU A 97 25.23 -18.14 0.08
N PRO A 98 25.94 -17.02 0.35
CA PRO A 98 25.36 -15.89 1.05
C PRO A 98 24.16 -15.34 0.24
N GLY A 99 23.06 -15.09 0.94
CA GLY A 99 21.88 -14.43 0.35
C GLY A 99 22.25 -13.06 -0.22
N ARG A 100 21.45 -12.57 -1.16
CA ARG A 100 21.62 -11.19 -1.64
C ARG A 100 21.36 -10.25 -0.45
N PRO A 101 22.32 -9.34 -0.12
CA PRO A 101 22.09 -8.39 0.95
C PRO A 101 20.88 -7.53 0.60
N THR A 102 19.89 -7.50 1.48
CA THR A 102 18.80 -6.54 1.42
C THR A 102 19.33 -5.22 1.92
N GLY A 103 19.35 -4.18 1.08
CA GLY A 103 19.67 -2.83 1.54
C GLY A 103 18.73 -2.39 2.67
N PRO A 104 19.15 -1.45 3.54
CA PRO A 104 18.26 -0.88 4.55
C PRO A 104 17.06 -0.24 3.86
N GLY A 105 15.87 -0.43 4.46
CA GLY A 105 14.65 0.25 3.99
C GLY A 105 14.75 1.76 4.26
N HIS A 106 14.10 2.56 3.41
CA HIS A 106 13.99 4.00 3.55
C HIS A 106 12.55 4.40 3.79
N LEU A 107 12.33 5.45 4.58
CA LEU A 107 11.00 6.02 4.75
C LEU A 107 10.59 6.75 3.48
N HIS A 108 9.32 6.65 3.12
CA HIS A 108 8.75 7.41 2.01
C HIS A 108 8.98 8.93 2.20
N ILE A 109 9.22 9.66 1.12
CA ILE A 109 9.56 11.08 1.17
C ILE A 109 8.50 11.94 1.88
N THR A 110 7.21 11.63 1.73
CA THR A 110 6.12 12.28 2.48
C THR A 110 6.30 12.07 3.98
N THR A 111 6.63 10.85 4.41
CA THR A 111 6.87 10.53 5.84
C THR A 111 8.09 11.26 6.37
N GLN A 112 9.19 11.32 5.60
CA GLN A 112 10.39 12.07 5.99
C GLN A 112 10.09 13.56 6.14
N THR A 113 9.34 14.12 5.17
CA THR A 113 8.92 15.53 5.18
C THR A 113 8.03 15.83 6.37
N LEU A 114 7.01 14.99 6.62
CA LEU A 114 6.09 15.14 7.74
C LEU A 114 6.84 15.08 9.09
N ARG A 115 7.74 14.10 9.28
CA ARG A 115 8.55 14.00 10.50
C ARG A 115 9.40 15.26 10.72
N LYS A 116 9.97 15.84 9.66
CA LYS A 116 10.72 17.07 9.75
C LYS A 116 9.85 18.26 10.14
N ILE A 117 8.64 18.37 9.57
CA ILE A 117 7.65 19.40 9.92
C ILE A 117 7.27 19.26 11.39
N ILE A 118 6.92 18.06 11.84
CA ILE A 118 6.56 17.77 13.25
C ILE A 118 7.72 18.18 14.19
N ALA A 119 8.96 17.80 13.89
CA ALA A 119 10.10 18.15 14.71
C ALA A 119 10.28 19.68 14.85
N ILE A 120 10.15 20.42 13.75
CA ILE A 120 10.25 21.90 13.77
C ILE A 120 9.16 22.51 14.65
N PHE A 121 7.90 22.08 14.50
CA PHE A 121 6.79 22.61 15.31
C PHE A 121 6.88 22.17 16.78
N ALA A 122 7.39 20.97 17.08
CA ALA A 122 7.63 20.52 18.44
C ALA A 122 8.65 21.42 19.16
N GLU A 123 9.74 21.82 18.48
CA GLU A 123 10.71 22.79 19.01
C GLU A 123 10.09 24.19 19.23
N MET A 124 9.03 24.52 18.49
CA MET A 124 8.27 25.75 18.66
C MET A 124 7.15 25.62 19.70
N GLY A 125 7.07 24.50 20.42
CA GLY A 125 6.11 24.24 21.50
C GLY A 125 4.75 23.75 21.04
N PHE A 126 4.59 23.28 19.80
CA PHE A 126 3.36 22.67 19.32
C PHE A 126 3.34 21.16 19.64
N GLN A 127 2.21 20.66 20.12
CA GLN A 127 1.96 19.24 20.30
C GLN A 127 1.30 18.67 19.03
N VAL A 128 1.44 17.38 18.80
CA VAL A 128 0.72 16.69 17.72
C VAL A 128 -0.63 16.23 18.23
N TYR A 129 -1.69 16.53 17.46
CA TYR A 129 -3.05 16.03 17.72
C TYR A 129 -3.56 15.31 16.47
N GLU A 130 -3.94 14.05 16.62
CA GLU A 130 -4.47 13.23 15.53
C GLU A 130 -6.00 13.19 15.57
N SER A 131 -6.64 13.23 14.42
CA SER A 131 -8.09 13.18 14.28
C SER A 131 -8.52 12.22 13.18
N PRO A 132 -9.76 11.70 13.20
CA PRO A 132 -10.24 10.70 12.24
C PRO A 132 -10.23 11.21 10.79
N ASP A 133 -10.02 10.30 9.83
CA ASP A 133 -10.12 10.59 8.40
C ASP A 133 -11.58 10.69 7.93
N VAL A 134 -12.49 9.97 8.61
CA VAL A 134 -13.94 9.98 8.35
C VAL A 134 -14.60 10.94 9.35
N GLU A 135 -15.36 11.88 8.84
CA GLU A 135 -15.97 12.95 9.63
C GLU A 135 -17.44 13.16 9.27
N THR A 136 -18.17 13.83 10.15
CA THR A 136 -19.51 14.29 9.86
C THR A 136 -19.48 15.62 9.11
N ASP A 137 -20.55 15.92 8.35
CA ASP A 137 -20.76 17.22 7.71
C ASP A 137 -20.67 18.37 8.71
N GLU A 138 -21.26 18.18 9.89
CA GLU A 138 -21.21 19.16 10.97
C GLU A 138 -19.76 19.49 11.38
N MET A 139 -18.92 18.45 11.60
CA MET A 139 -17.53 18.63 12.01
C MET A 139 -16.67 19.21 10.91
N ASN A 140 -16.87 18.75 9.65
CA ASN A 140 -16.02 19.17 8.52
C ASN A 140 -16.39 20.56 7.99
N PHE A 141 -17.65 21.00 8.14
CA PHE A 141 -18.14 22.25 7.59
C PHE A 141 -18.92 23.08 8.61
N GLY A 142 -19.98 22.53 9.22
CA GLY A 142 -20.93 23.30 10.03
C GLY A 142 -20.25 24.07 11.16
N LEU A 143 -19.46 23.39 11.98
CA LEU A 143 -18.76 23.99 13.12
C LEU A 143 -17.57 24.89 12.72
N LEU A 144 -17.14 24.83 11.47
CA LEU A 144 -16.12 25.68 10.87
C LEU A 144 -16.71 26.92 10.16
N ASN A 145 -17.86 27.37 10.59
CA ASN A 145 -18.54 28.53 10.04
C ASN A 145 -19.00 28.37 8.56
N MET A 146 -19.29 27.14 8.15
CA MET A 146 -19.82 26.81 6.82
C MET A 146 -21.19 26.12 6.93
N PRO A 147 -22.28 26.84 7.23
CA PRO A 147 -23.62 26.27 7.29
C PRO A 147 -24.06 25.65 5.95
N PRO A 148 -25.13 24.82 5.91
CA PRO A 148 -25.51 24.01 4.75
C PRO A 148 -25.59 24.75 3.39
N HIS A 149 -25.92 26.03 3.39
CA HIS A 149 -26.06 26.84 2.16
C HIS A 149 -24.89 27.80 1.93
N HIS A 150 -23.77 27.61 2.61
CA HIS A 150 -22.62 28.48 2.45
C HIS A 150 -21.90 28.20 1.11
N PRO A 151 -21.66 29.23 0.24
CA PRO A 151 -21.05 29.00 -1.06
C PRO A 151 -19.66 28.36 -1.05
N ALA A 152 -18.91 28.54 0.03
CA ALA A 152 -17.61 27.90 0.19
C ALA A 152 -17.66 26.37 0.20
N ARG A 153 -18.82 25.75 0.47
CA ARG A 153 -18.97 24.28 0.41
C ARG A 153 -18.77 23.76 -1.00
N ASP A 154 -19.22 24.51 -2.02
CA ASP A 154 -19.08 24.14 -3.43
C ASP A 154 -17.62 24.19 -3.91
N MET A 155 -16.74 24.85 -3.14
CA MET A 155 -15.30 24.89 -3.42
C MET A 155 -14.54 23.65 -2.94
N TRP A 156 -15.18 22.78 -2.18
CA TRP A 156 -14.60 21.58 -1.61
C TRP A 156 -15.18 20.33 -2.28
N ASP A 157 -14.54 19.83 -3.31
CA ASP A 157 -14.89 18.57 -3.96
C ASP A 157 -14.80 17.43 -2.95
N THR A 158 -15.94 16.97 -2.43
CA THR A 158 -16.03 16.12 -1.25
C THR A 158 -16.42 14.69 -1.61
N PHE A 159 -15.71 13.70 -1.05
CA PHE A 159 -16.14 12.29 -1.06
C PHE A 159 -17.14 12.04 0.06
N TRP A 160 -18.39 11.86 -0.29
CA TRP A 160 -19.48 11.53 0.62
C TRP A 160 -19.60 10.00 0.77
N ILE A 161 -19.74 9.53 2.00
CA ILE A 161 -19.99 8.13 2.35
C ILE A 161 -21.50 7.92 2.53
N SER A 162 -22.17 8.89 3.16
CA SER A 162 -23.63 8.99 3.33
C SER A 162 -24.03 10.46 3.27
N ASP A 163 -25.33 10.75 3.55
CA ASP A 163 -25.86 12.12 3.49
C ASP A 163 -25.17 13.10 4.47
N ASP A 164 -24.58 12.57 5.55
CA ASP A 164 -23.99 13.35 6.64
C ASP A 164 -22.57 12.92 7.02
N VAL A 165 -22.01 11.90 6.36
CA VAL A 165 -20.67 11.37 6.61
C VAL A 165 -19.82 11.45 5.37
N LEU A 166 -18.58 11.91 5.52
CA LEU A 166 -17.64 12.17 4.43
C LEU A 166 -16.20 11.80 4.79
N LEU A 167 -15.34 11.74 3.78
CA LEU A 167 -13.89 11.78 3.97
C LEU A 167 -13.47 13.26 4.10
N ARG A 168 -12.77 13.60 5.18
CA ARG A 168 -12.40 15.00 5.47
C ARG A 168 -11.64 15.64 4.30
N THR A 169 -12.04 16.85 3.94
CA THR A 169 -11.44 17.64 2.87
C THR A 169 -10.22 18.46 3.34
N HIS A 170 -10.07 18.63 4.64
CA HIS A 170 -8.98 19.27 5.37
C HIS A 170 -8.87 18.69 6.79
N THR A 171 -7.81 19.03 7.51
CA THR A 171 -7.62 18.54 8.88
C THR A 171 -8.29 19.44 9.95
N SER A 172 -8.98 20.50 9.54
CA SER A 172 -9.64 21.50 10.42
C SER A 172 -10.69 20.91 11.39
N PRO A 173 -11.42 19.80 11.11
CA PRO A 173 -12.27 19.16 12.13
C PRO A 173 -11.53 18.86 13.41
N GLY A 174 -10.26 18.51 13.34
CA GLY A 174 -9.41 18.30 14.50
C GLY A 174 -9.21 19.54 15.36
N GLN A 175 -9.34 20.75 14.80
CA GLN A 175 -9.31 22.00 15.59
C GLN A 175 -10.49 22.06 16.55
N ILE A 176 -11.70 21.79 16.06
CA ILE A 176 -12.91 21.74 16.91
C ILE A 176 -12.78 20.65 18.01
N ARG A 177 -12.27 19.47 17.63
CA ARG A 177 -12.08 18.35 18.57
C ARG A 177 -11.14 18.74 19.70
N VAL A 178 -9.94 19.25 19.38
CA VAL A 178 -8.96 19.61 20.40
C VAL A 178 -9.42 20.80 21.25
N MET A 179 -10.12 21.76 20.65
CA MET A 179 -10.71 22.86 21.40
C MET A 179 -11.74 22.36 22.43
N ARG A 180 -12.67 21.50 22.05
CA ARG A 180 -13.67 20.91 22.96
C ARG A 180 -13.06 20.02 24.05
N GLU A 181 -11.94 19.35 23.73
CA GLU A 181 -11.24 18.49 24.69
C GLU A 181 -10.45 19.29 25.71
N ARG A 182 -9.85 20.43 25.31
CA ARG A 182 -8.90 21.18 26.12
C ARG A 182 -9.49 22.42 26.79
N CYS A 183 -10.61 22.93 26.28
CA CYS A 183 -11.24 24.13 26.87
C CYS A 183 -11.46 23.95 28.38
N PRO A 184 -11.08 24.92 29.22
CA PRO A 184 -10.59 26.29 28.92
C PRO A 184 -9.07 26.46 28.91
N GLU A 185 -8.27 25.41 28.62
CA GLU A 185 -6.82 25.51 28.65
C GLU A 185 -6.27 26.11 27.33
N PRO A 186 -5.14 26.84 27.36
CA PRO A 186 -4.48 27.29 26.14
C PRO A 186 -4.06 26.12 25.25
N ILE A 187 -4.19 26.29 23.94
CA ILE A 187 -3.87 25.26 22.94
C ILE A 187 -2.71 25.73 22.04
N ARG A 188 -1.79 24.82 21.77
CA ARG A 188 -0.78 24.98 20.72
C ARG A 188 -0.52 23.60 20.11
N VAL A 189 -1.17 23.31 18.99
CA VAL A 189 -1.13 21.99 18.36
C VAL A 189 -0.92 22.07 16.85
N ILE A 190 -0.35 21.01 16.27
CA ILE A 190 -0.42 20.73 14.85
C ILE A 190 -1.27 19.47 14.62
N LEU A 191 -1.98 19.45 13.51
CA LEU A 191 -2.93 18.43 13.11
C LEU A 191 -2.50 17.82 11.78
N PRO A 192 -1.53 16.88 11.81
CA PRO A 192 -1.15 16.16 10.60
C PRO A 192 -2.19 15.12 10.23
N GLY A 193 -2.47 14.96 8.94
CA GLY A 193 -3.37 13.92 8.48
C GLY A 193 -3.56 13.90 6.99
N LYS A 194 -4.21 12.84 6.51
CA LYS A 194 -4.64 12.74 5.12
C LYS A 194 -5.90 13.56 4.91
N CYS A 195 -6.01 14.15 3.72
CA CYS A 195 -7.19 14.85 3.23
C CYS A 195 -7.59 14.26 1.89
N TYR A 196 -8.88 14.35 1.58
CA TYR A 196 -9.48 13.70 0.43
C TYR A 196 -10.36 14.71 -0.31
N ARG A 197 -10.13 14.87 -1.63
CA ARG A 197 -10.92 15.74 -2.48
C ARG A 197 -11.21 15.06 -3.79
N TYR A 198 -12.44 15.14 -4.26
CA TYR A 198 -12.86 14.59 -5.54
C TYR A 198 -12.37 15.47 -6.71
N GLU A 199 -11.06 15.67 -6.78
CA GLU A 199 -10.42 16.49 -7.82
C GLU A 199 -9.87 15.61 -8.95
N GLN A 200 -9.77 16.20 -10.14
CA GLN A 200 -9.08 15.56 -11.24
C GLN A 200 -7.57 15.48 -10.94
N ILE A 201 -7.00 14.27 -11.07
CA ILE A 201 -5.58 14.04 -10.87
C ILE A 201 -4.79 14.77 -11.96
N THR A 202 -3.85 15.61 -11.55
CA THR A 202 -2.94 16.37 -12.42
C THR A 202 -1.53 16.35 -11.84
N ALA A 203 -0.57 16.97 -12.52
CA ALA A 203 0.77 17.14 -11.95
C ALA A 203 0.82 17.99 -10.65
N ARG A 204 -0.28 18.66 -10.27
CA ARG A 204 -0.37 19.57 -9.12
C ARG A 204 -1.48 19.23 -8.14
N SER A 205 -2.38 18.31 -8.48
CA SER A 205 -3.55 17.92 -7.69
C SER A 205 -3.63 16.41 -7.63
N GLU A 206 -3.92 15.89 -6.47
CA GLU A 206 -4.18 14.46 -6.20
C GLU A 206 -5.45 14.36 -5.36
N HIS A 207 -6.22 13.31 -5.53
CA HIS A 207 -7.46 13.10 -4.78
C HIS A 207 -7.22 12.78 -3.30
N GLN A 208 -6.01 12.36 -2.95
CA GLN A 208 -5.55 12.10 -1.59
C GLN A 208 -4.20 12.78 -1.40
N PHE A 209 -4.03 13.55 -0.34
CA PHE A 209 -2.77 14.22 0.00
C PHE A 209 -2.64 14.36 1.52
N TYR A 210 -1.45 14.67 1.99
CA TYR A 210 -1.23 14.97 3.40
C TYR A 210 -1.29 16.47 3.67
N GLN A 211 -1.92 16.86 4.77
CA GLN A 211 -1.99 18.21 5.24
C GLN A 211 -1.48 18.31 6.68
N VAL A 212 -0.87 19.42 7.02
CA VAL A 212 -0.60 19.82 8.39
C VAL A 212 -1.30 21.14 8.62
N GLU A 213 -2.20 21.18 9.56
CA GLU A 213 -2.74 22.42 10.11
C GLU A 213 -2.12 22.71 11.47
N GLY A 214 -2.09 23.96 11.85
CA GLY A 214 -1.70 24.40 13.17
C GLY A 214 -2.78 25.23 13.79
N LEU A 215 -2.96 25.09 15.10
CA LEU A 215 -3.89 25.88 15.91
C LEU A 215 -3.17 26.37 17.17
N ALA A 216 -3.27 27.65 17.43
CA ALA A 216 -2.91 28.23 18.73
C ALA A 216 -4.10 29.02 19.26
N VAL A 217 -4.54 28.73 20.49
CA VAL A 217 -5.61 29.47 21.21
C VAL A 217 -5.08 29.87 22.58
N GLY A 218 -5.28 31.12 22.95
CA GLY A 218 -4.79 31.65 24.23
C GLY A 218 -5.27 33.09 24.43
N HIS A 219 -4.92 33.66 25.57
CA HIS A 219 -5.21 35.07 25.83
C HIS A 219 -4.22 35.97 25.05
N GLY A 220 -4.76 36.95 24.34
CA GLY A 220 -3.96 37.98 23.67
C GLY A 220 -3.12 37.48 22.47
N ILE A 221 -3.48 36.35 21.87
CA ILE A 221 -2.83 35.87 20.64
C ILE A 221 -3.19 36.80 19.48
N THR A 222 -2.21 37.18 18.69
CA THR A 222 -2.32 38.18 17.63
C THR A 222 -1.94 37.63 16.24
N LEU A 223 -2.30 38.38 15.19
CA LEU A 223 -1.84 38.11 13.84
C LEU A 223 -0.31 38.15 13.72
N SER A 224 0.37 38.96 14.54
CA SER A 224 1.84 39.02 14.57
C SER A 224 2.46 37.71 15.07
N ASP A 225 1.81 37.00 15.99
CA ASP A 225 2.27 35.71 16.47
C ASP A 225 2.16 34.65 15.35
N LEU A 226 1.07 34.70 14.55
CA LEU A 226 0.93 33.86 13.36
C LEU A 226 2.03 34.14 12.34
N ILE A 227 2.29 35.40 12.02
CA ILE A 227 3.34 35.79 11.06
C ILE A 227 4.72 35.36 11.57
N GLY A 228 5.00 35.53 12.85
CA GLY A 228 6.22 35.05 13.50
C GLY A 228 6.39 33.54 13.38
N THR A 229 5.34 32.80 13.69
CA THR A 229 5.28 31.34 13.58
C THR A 229 5.54 30.86 12.13
N ALA A 230 4.87 31.44 11.16
CA ALA A 230 5.05 31.09 9.74
C ALA A 230 6.45 31.44 9.22
N THR A 231 7.01 32.58 9.65
CA THR A 231 8.36 33.00 9.28
C THR A 231 9.43 32.07 9.87
N GLU A 232 9.29 31.71 11.13
CA GLU A 232 10.20 30.78 11.80
C GLU A 232 10.15 29.38 11.19
N PHE A 233 8.96 28.87 10.87
CA PHE A 233 8.80 27.61 10.14
C PHE A 233 9.49 27.67 8.76
N ALA A 234 9.25 28.71 7.99
CA ALA A 234 9.86 28.87 6.67
C ALA A 234 11.39 28.85 6.73
N ARG A 235 11.99 29.57 7.70
CA ARG A 235 13.44 29.63 7.90
C ARG A 235 14.02 28.29 8.33
N ARG A 236 13.38 27.59 9.25
CA ARG A 236 13.87 26.27 9.71
C ARG A 236 13.72 25.17 8.67
N PHE A 237 12.65 25.21 7.88
CA PHE A 237 12.39 24.18 6.88
C PHE A 237 13.20 24.38 5.58
N TYR A 238 13.24 25.63 5.07
CA TYR A 238 13.82 25.96 3.77
C TYR A 238 15.15 26.72 3.81
N GLY A 239 15.55 27.18 4.98
CA GLY A 239 16.81 27.88 5.19
C GLY A 239 16.65 29.28 5.79
N PRO A 240 17.68 29.77 6.54
CA PRO A 240 17.57 30.96 7.38
C PRO A 240 17.34 32.27 6.59
N GLU A 241 17.70 32.31 5.32
CA GLU A 241 17.58 33.49 4.45
C GLU A 241 16.16 33.66 3.85
N ARG A 242 15.24 32.79 4.19
CA ARG A 242 13.88 32.83 3.63
C ARG A 242 13.11 34.06 4.14
N ARG A 243 12.43 34.69 3.19
CA ARG A 243 11.55 35.82 3.48
C ARG A 243 10.10 35.41 3.26
N VAL A 244 9.26 35.85 4.16
CA VAL A 244 7.83 35.62 4.11
C VAL A 244 7.12 36.95 3.82
N ARG A 245 6.08 36.92 3.02
CA ARG A 245 5.12 38.00 2.87
C ARG A 245 3.70 37.46 3.06
N ILE A 246 2.79 38.31 3.45
CA ILE A 246 1.38 37.99 3.61
C ILE A 246 0.57 38.73 2.55
N ARG A 247 -0.52 38.08 2.13
CA ARG A 247 -1.58 38.69 1.28
C ARG A 247 -2.91 38.45 1.96
N GLY A 248 -3.83 39.42 1.85
CA GLY A 248 -5.22 39.25 2.27
C GLY A 248 -5.87 38.11 1.47
N SER A 249 -6.65 37.28 2.15
CA SER A 249 -7.45 36.20 1.56
C SER A 249 -8.79 36.07 2.27
N TYR A 250 -9.58 35.08 1.89
CA TYR A 250 -10.83 34.74 2.56
C TYR A 250 -10.96 33.26 2.81
N PHE A 251 -11.16 32.89 4.07
CA PHE A 251 -11.57 31.55 4.50
C PHE A 251 -12.72 31.69 5.51
N PRO A 252 -13.79 30.87 5.43
CA PRO A 252 -14.95 31.02 6.32
C PRO A 252 -14.62 30.85 7.80
N PHE A 253 -13.60 30.09 8.12
CA PHE A 253 -13.19 29.72 9.49
C PHE A 253 -12.13 30.65 10.09
N THR A 254 -11.69 31.69 9.38
CA THR A 254 -10.71 32.68 9.87
C THR A 254 -11.12 34.12 9.55
N GLU A 255 -10.81 35.08 10.46
CA GLU A 255 -11.04 36.51 10.29
C GLU A 255 -10.04 37.30 11.16
N PRO A 256 -9.09 38.05 10.57
CA PRO A 256 -8.80 38.16 9.12
C PRO A 256 -8.13 36.86 8.59
N SER A 257 -8.39 36.60 7.30
CA SER A 257 -7.73 35.51 6.55
C SER A 257 -6.55 36.05 5.75
N ILE A 258 -5.48 35.27 5.69
CA ILE A 258 -4.27 35.60 4.93
C ILE A 258 -3.75 34.39 4.17
N GLU A 259 -3.08 34.63 3.08
CA GLU A 259 -2.17 33.67 2.43
C GLU A 259 -0.73 34.03 2.76
N VAL A 260 0.05 33.02 3.06
CA VAL A 260 1.47 33.13 3.38
C VAL A 260 2.27 32.74 2.15
N ASP A 261 3.01 33.66 1.59
CA ASP A 261 3.96 33.42 0.51
C ASP A 261 5.39 33.42 1.04
N MET A 262 6.24 32.60 0.45
CA MET A 262 7.69 32.59 0.69
C MET A 262 8.42 32.96 -0.61
N ASP A 263 9.57 33.63 -0.51
CA ASP A 263 10.42 33.89 -1.66
C ASP A 263 10.86 32.57 -2.32
N CYS A 264 10.82 32.55 -3.65
CA CYS A 264 11.09 31.33 -4.41
C CYS A 264 12.53 30.83 -4.16
N ILE A 265 12.66 29.60 -3.71
CA ILE A 265 13.96 28.99 -3.38
C ILE A 265 14.89 28.82 -4.58
N LEU A 266 14.31 28.71 -5.81
CA LEU A 266 15.08 28.48 -7.02
C LEU A 266 15.65 29.77 -7.62
N CYS A 267 14.88 30.88 -7.58
CA CYS A 267 15.30 32.14 -8.16
C CYS A 267 15.59 33.24 -7.12
N HIS A 268 15.47 32.91 -5.82
CA HIS A 268 15.71 33.85 -4.72
C HIS A 268 14.94 35.18 -4.85
N GLY A 269 13.71 35.11 -5.37
CA GLY A 269 12.85 36.25 -5.57
C GLY A 269 13.00 36.96 -6.92
N ALA A 270 13.92 36.54 -7.79
CA ALA A 270 14.14 37.18 -9.10
C ALA A 270 13.05 36.92 -10.15
N GLY A 271 12.26 35.85 -9.93
CA GLY A 271 11.26 35.37 -10.90
C GLY A 271 11.78 34.21 -11.76
N CYS A 272 11.00 33.14 -11.89
CA CYS A 272 11.30 31.98 -12.72
C CYS A 272 10.01 31.27 -13.14
N ARG A 273 10.12 30.22 -13.98
CA ARG A 273 8.98 29.41 -14.42
C ARG A 273 8.19 28.79 -13.26
N VAL A 274 8.87 28.35 -12.20
CA VAL A 274 8.22 27.68 -11.04
C VAL A 274 7.34 28.66 -10.27
N CYS A 275 7.84 29.86 -9.98
CA CYS A 275 7.06 30.92 -9.34
C CYS A 275 6.22 31.78 -10.32
N LYS A 276 6.10 31.37 -11.59
CA LYS A 276 5.39 32.09 -12.64
C LYS A 276 5.83 33.57 -12.74
N GLN A 277 7.14 33.80 -12.66
CA GLN A 277 7.77 35.15 -12.71
C GLN A 277 7.46 36.09 -11.52
N SER A 278 6.69 35.61 -10.53
CA SER A 278 6.32 36.42 -9.37
C SER A 278 7.46 36.62 -8.35
N GLY A 279 8.42 35.68 -8.33
CA GLY A 279 9.45 35.62 -7.28
C GLY A 279 8.98 34.99 -5.97
N TRP A 280 7.67 34.65 -5.85
CA TRP A 280 7.04 34.16 -4.63
C TRP A 280 6.28 32.86 -4.87
N LEU A 281 6.25 32.01 -3.84
CA LEU A 281 5.49 30.76 -3.82
C LEU A 281 4.54 30.80 -2.63
N GLU A 282 3.27 30.53 -2.87
CA GLU A 282 2.28 30.32 -1.82
C GLU A 282 2.65 29.05 -1.04
N VAL A 283 2.70 29.17 0.29
CA VAL A 283 3.08 28.11 1.21
C VAL A 283 1.90 27.62 2.03
N ALA A 284 1.08 28.54 2.55
CA ALA A 284 -0.01 28.23 3.47
C ALA A 284 -1.18 29.20 3.36
N GLY A 285 -2.39 28.72 3.59
CA GLY A 285 -3.52 29.53 4.03
C GLY A 285 -3.50 29.66 5.55
N ALA A 286 -3.85 30.83 6.08
CA ALA A 286 -3.80 31.08 7.51
C ALA A 286 -4.75 32.20 7.92
N GLY A 287 -4.92 32.44 9.22
CA GLY A 287 -5.69 33.58 9.74
C GLY A 287 -5.94 33.49 11.23
N MET A 288 -6.57 34.51 11.76
CA MET A 288 -7.09 34.45 13.13
C MET A 288 -8.34 33.59 13.13
N VAL A 289 -8.49 32.76 14.17
CA VAL A 289 -9.66 31.87 14.27
C VAL A 289 -10.92 32.70 14.35
N HIS A 290 -11.91 32.40 13.51
CA HIS A 290 -13.18 33.11 13.50
C HIS A 290 -13.90 33.00 14.84
N PRO A 291 -14.54 34.05 15.39
CA PRO A 291 -15.24 34.00 16.67
C PRO A 291 -16.25 32.85 16.81
N VAL A 292 -17.02 32.58 15.76
CA VAL A 292 -17.96 31.45 15.71
C VAL A 292 -17.26 30.10 15.89
N VAL A 293 -16.06 29.95 15.33
CA VAL A 293 -15.27 28.70 15.45
C VAL A 293 -14.74 28.54 16.87
N LEU A 294 -14.28 29.62 17.52
CA LEU A 294 -13.91 29.61 18.94
C LEU A 294 -15.09 29.20 19.82
N GLN A 295 -16.28 29.81 19.59
CA GLN A 295 -17.52 29.48 20.34
C GLN A 295 -17.90 28.00 20.14
N ASN A 296 -17.83 27.48 18.90
CA ASN A 296 -18.11 26.07 18.60
C ASN A 296 -17.11 25.12 19.27
N GLY A 297 -15.89 25.60 19.52
CA GLY A 297 -14.84 24.94 20.28
C GLY A 297 -14.97 25.04 21.80
N GLY A 298 -15.91 25.90 22.29
CA GLY A 298 -16.16 26.12 23.74
C GLY A 298 -15.42 27.33 24.33
N TYR A 299 -14.67 28.11 23.53
CA TYR A 299 -13.96 29.30 24.01
C TYR A 299 -14.77 30.56 23.80
N ASP A 300 -14.77 31.45 24.80
CA ASP A 300 -15.39 32.77 24.71
C ASP A 300 -14.51 33.70 23.86
N PRO A 301 -14.97 34.20 22.68
CA PRO A 301 -14.16 35.05 21.83
C PRO A 301 -13.87 36.43 22.40
N ASP A 302 -14.57 36.86 23.43
CA ASP A 302 -14.27 38.12 24.11
C ASP A 302 -13.03 38.01 25.03
N GLU A 303 -12.73 36.80 25.52
CA GLU A 303 -11.57 36.53 26.40
C GLU A 303 -10.41 35.83 25.64
N TRP A 304 -10.74 35.03 24.66
CA TRP A 304 -9.81 34.17 23.95
C TRP A 304 -9.64 34.57 22.50
N SER A 305 -8.40 34.49 22.02
CA SER A 305 -8.09 34.64 20.62
C SER A 305 -7.22 33.48 20.15
N GLY A 306 -7.11 33.32 18.84
CA GLY A 306 -6.28 32.25 18.29
C GLY A 306 -5.95 32.47 16.82
N PHE A 307 -4.95 31.75 16.34
CA PHE A 307 -4.66 31.66 14.91
C PHE A 307 -4.64 30.22 14.45
N ALA A 308 -4.92 30.03 13.17
CA ALA A 308 -4.77 28.76 12.47
C ALA A 308 -4.03 28.95 11.15
N PHE A 309 -3.37 27.90 10.70
CA PHE A 309 -2.73 27.81 9.37
C PHE A 309 -2.82 26.39 8.85
N GLY A 310 -2.75 26.23 7.51
CA GLY A 310 -2.75 24.90 6.89
C GLY A 310 -1.97 24.88 5.59
N PHE A 311 -1.26 23.77 5.34
CA PHE A 311 -0.54 23.52 4.09
C PHE A 311 -0.40 22.02 3.80
N GLY A 312 -0.33 21.68 2.51
CA GLY A 312 -0.08 20.30 2.08
C GLY A 312 1.38 19.90 2.32
N VAL A 313 1.63 18.65 2.68
CA VAL A 313 2.98 18.12 2.96
C VAL A 313 3.78 17.88 1.69
N GLU A 314 3.13 17.48 0.61
CA GLU A 314 3.77 17.21 -0.68
C GLU A 314 4.37 18.47 -1.29
N ARG A 315 3.67 19.62 -1.20
CA ARG A 315 4.15 20.87 -1.81
C ARG A 315 5.50 21.35 -1.24
N PRO A 316 5.75 21.39 0.08
CA PRO A 316 7.06 21.61 0.67
C PRO A 316 8.14 20.64 0.17
N ALA A 317 7.81 19.36 0.05
CA ALA A 317 8.73 18.35 -0.48
C ALA A 317 9.05 18.61 -1.97
N MET A 318 8.04 18.87 -2.79
CA MET A 318 8.19 19.17 -4.22
C MET A 318 9.12 20.38 -4.42
N VAL A 319 8.89 21.45 -3.66
CA VAL A 319 9.70 22.65 -3.74
C VAL A 319 11.14 22.40 -3.29
N LYS A 320 11.33 21.67 -2.19
CA LYS A 320 12.64 21.40 -1.60
C LYS A 320 13.51 20.47 -2.45
N TYR A 321 12.90 19.45 -3.04
CA TYR A 321 13.60 18.41 -3.79
C TYR A 321 13.45 18.55 -5.32
N SER A 322 12.85 19.67 -5.78
CA SER A 322 12.63 19.95 -7.21
C SER A 322 11.83 18.85 -7.92
N ILE A 323 10.81 18.32 -7.23
CA ILE A 323 9.86 17.36 -7.79
C ILE A 323 8.75 18.15 -8.50
N ASP A 324 8.53 17.91 -9.77
CA ASP A 324 7.61 18.69 -10.62
C ASP A 324 6.21 18.09 -10.76
N ASP A 325 6.02 16.86 -10.28
CA ASP A 325 4.78 16.11 -10.42
C ASP A 325 4.40 15.38 -9.11
N ILE A 326 3.25 15.75 -8.52
CA ILE A 326 2.74 15.16 -7.27
C ILE A 326 2.42 13.68 -7.41
N ARG A 327 2.08 13.20 -8.61
CA ARG A 327 1.73 11.80 -8.88
C ARG A 327 2.91 10.85 -8.59
N LEU A 328 4.15 11.35 -8.62
CA LEU A 328 5.35 10.57 -8.29
C LEU A 328 5.35 10.08 -6.83
N PHE A 329 4.72 10.83 -5.93
CA PHE A 329 4.59 10.42 -4.51
C PHE A 329 3.68 9.20 -4.34
N TYR A 330 2.74 8.96 -5.25
CA TYR A 330 1.71 7.94 -5.14
C TYR A 330 1.83 6.82 -6.18
N GLY A 331 2.71 6.99 -7.18
CA GLY A 331 2.87 6.04 -8.29
C GLY A 331 3.68 4.78 -7.97
N ASN A 332 4.25 4.66 -6.77
CA ASN A 332 5.07 3.52 -6.31
C ASN A 332 6.23 3.14 -7.26
N ASP A 333 6.76 4.08 -8.02
CA ASP A 333 7.92 3.84 -8.88
C ASP A 333 9.19 3.74 -8.02
N LEU A 334 9.80 2.56 -8.00
CA LEU A 334 11.01 2.32 -7.22
C LEU A 334 12.19 3.20 -7.64
N ARG A 335 12.23 3.68 -8.89
CA ARG A 335 13.28 4.61 -9.37
C ARG A 335 13.14 5.97 -8.70
N PHE A 336 11.90 6.39 -8.40
CA PHE A 336 11.62 7.60 -7.62
C PHE A 336 11.89 7.36 -6.14
N LEU A 337 11.31 6.32 -5.55
CA LEU A 337 11.37 6.05 -4.12
C LEU A 337 12.80 5.84 -3.58
N ARG A 338 13.70 5.30 -4.41
CA ARG A 338 15.10 5.05 -4.03
C ARG A 338 15.99 6.29 -4.02
N GLN A 339 15.48 7.45 -4.41
CA GLN A 339 16.24 8.70 -4.41
C GLN A 339 16.26 9.38 -3.04
N PHE A 340 15.44 8.93 -2.11
CA PHE A 340 15.23 9.59 -0.81
C PHE A 340 15.55 8.72 0.38
#